data_e3f57a5e11a833df7dfe3d1b5d8018c1
#
_entry.id   e3f57a5e11a833df7dfe3d1b5d8018c1
#
_cell.length_a   1.000
_cell.length_b   1.000
_cell.length_c   1.000
_cell.angle_alpha   90.00
_cell.angle_beta   90.00
_cell.angle_gamma   90.00
#
_symmetry.space_group_name_H-M   'P 1'
#
loop_
_entity.id
_entity.type
_entity.pdbx_description
1 polymer ?
#
loop_
_entity_poly.entity_id
_entity_poly.type
_entity_poly.pdbx_seq_one_letter_code
_entity_poly.pdbx_strand_id
1 'polypeptide(L)'
;MTTLPVALRRRLVAEGWEVGRPRILQTYVSSDGTERYLVQCQAPQAQTGTTGDRPVAAAVEAVETVWMPEGDEGEAGDGSEPEEAGKSWQRATICVSSQVGCAVNCQFCLTARLGLQRNLTAGEIAGQVVDVLDRHGVEVGKDRVNLVFMGMGEPFLNYDNFMAAVRLLVKEVGISPQRMTVSTSGIVLGIERFAAEPADVRPKLAISLNAPNDAIRSEVMPINRKWPIDAVVDAVRKVRLRPRERVTFEYVLLGGVTDRPEHAAEVARLVRRTGLPVKVNLIAWNPGPGVPYATPKPDAVEAFKRVLVAERVPVYLRKPRGRDIYAACGQLKRTVEG
;
A
#
# COMPACT_ATOMS: atom_id res chain seq x y z
N MET A 1 -7.50 18.87 -17.26
CA MET A 1 -8.33 20.10 -17.40
C MET A 1 -9.06 20.22 -18.73
N THR A 2 -9.02 19.25 -19.62
CA THR A 2 -9.66 19.31 -20.94
C THR A 2 -11.20 19.34 -20.90
N THR A 3 -11.81 18.86 -19.83
CA THR A 3 -13.26 18.84 -19.59
C THR A 3 -13.85 20.17 -19.12
N LEU A 4 -13.01 21.11 -18.66
CA LEU A 4 -13.47 22.44 -18.23
C LEU A 4 -13.72 23.35 -19.45
N PRO A 5 -14.73 24.24 -19.42
CA PRO A 5 -14.96 25.23 -20.48
C PRO A 5 -13.70 26.07 -20.77
N VAL A 6 -13.46 26.38 -22.04
CA VAL A 6 -12.23 27.07 -22.48
C VAL A 6 -12.03 28.40 -21.76
N ALA A 7 -13.12 29.18 -21.58
CA ALA A 7 -13.06 30.46 -20.86
C ALA A 7 -12.59 30.30 -19.39
N LEU A 8 -13.09 29.28 -18.69
CA LEU A 8 -12.68 28.96 -17.32
C LEU A 8 -11.21 28.53 -17.26
N ARG A 9 -10.76 27.68 -18.19
CA ARG A 9 -9.34 27.28 -18.27
C ARG A 9 -8.41 28.48 -18.46
N ARG A 10 -8.76 29.39 -19.37
CA ARG A 10 -7.97 30.61 -19.61
C ARG A 10 -7.91 31.49 -18.37
N ARG A 11 -9.04 31.66 -17.66
CA ARG A 11 -9.09 32.40 -16.41
C ARG A 11 -8.21 31.78 -15.32
N LEU A 12 -8.33 30.47 -15.12
CA LEU A 12 -7.52 29.73 -14.12
C LEU A 12 -6.01 29.88 -14.42
N VAL A 13 -5.60 29.75 -15.69
CA VAL A 13 -4.20 29.95 -16.09
C VAL A 13 -3.75 31.40 -15.84
N ALA A 14 -4.59 32.38 -16.17
CA ALA A 14 -4.27 33.80 -15.96
C ALA A 14 -4.18 34.17 -14.46
N GLU A 15 -4.93 33.48 -13.59
CA GLU A 15 -4.90 33.60 -12.15
C GLU A 15 -3.75 32.77 -11.50
N GLY A 16 -2.90 32.11 -12.30
CA GLY A 16 -1.77 31.30 -11.81
C GLY A 16 -2.15 29.92 -11.26
N TRP A 17 -3.36 29.44 -11.55
CA TRP A 17 -3.77 28.10 -11.15
C TRP A 17 -3.10 27.04 -12.04
N GLU A 18 -2.42 26.11 -11.39
CA GLU A 18 -1.85 24.94 -12.03
C GLU A 18 -2.56 23.67 -11.58
N VAL A 19 -2.50 22.61 -12.41
CA VAL A 19 -2.90 21.27 -11.98
C VAL A 19 -1.83 20.79 -11.00
N GLY A 20 -2.17 20.75 -9.72
CA GLY A 20 -1.26 20.31 -8.66
C GLY A 20 -0.95 18.81 -8.78
N ARG A 21 -0.16 18.42 -9.77
CA ARG A 21 0.39 17.06 -9.85
C ARG A 21 1.64 16.96 -8.97
N PRO A 22 1.82 15.85 -8.23
CA PRO A 22 3.08 15.59 -7.55
C PRO A 22 4.22 15.53 -8.56
N ARG A 23 5.36 16.11 -8.24
CA ARG A 23 6.53 16.09 -9.12
C ARG A 23 7.38 14.86 -8.83
N ILE A 24 7.67 14.03 -9.83
CA ILE A 24 8.67 12.97 -9.73
C ILE A 24 10.05 13.62 -9.72
N LEU A 25 10.76 13.48 -8.60
CA LEU A 25 12.12 14.01 -8.41
C LEU A 25 13.17 13.05 -8.96
N GLN A 26 12.96 11.75 -8.75
CA GLN A 26 13.90 10.71 -9.12
C GLN A 26 13.17 9.41 -9.47
N THR A 27 13.73 8.67 -10.41
CA THR A 27 13.26 7.35 -10.84
C THR A 27 14.39 6.35 -10.68
N TYR A 28 14.09 5.22 -10.05
CA TYR A 28 14.98 4.07 -9.93
C TYR A 28 14.35 2.91 -10.69
N VAL A 29 15.15 2.22 -11.52
CA VAL A 29 14.68 1.11 -12.36
C VAL A 29 15.38 -0.17 -11.92
N SER A 30 14.59 -1.17 -11.57
CA SER A 30 15.07 -2.51 -11.20
C SER A 30 15.30 -3.38 -12.43
N SER A 31 16.15 -4.39 -12.28
CA SER A 31 16.38 -5.41 -13.31
C SER A 31 15.12 -6.24 -13.64
N ASP A 32 14.12 -6.27 -12.76
CA ASP A 32 12.83 -6.95 -12.97
C ASP A 32 11.76 -6.05 -13.62
N GLY A 33 12.13 -4.83 -14.05
CA GLY A 33 11.25 -3.87 -14.66
C GLY A 33 10.45 -3.01 -13.65
N THR A 34 10.58 -3.27 -12.35
CA THR A 34 9.95 -2.43 -11.33
C THR A 34 10.58 -1.03 -11.34
N GLU A 35 9.75 0.00 -11.26
CA GLU A 35 10.21 1.38 -11.13
C GLU A 35 9.76 1.97 -9.80
N ARG A 36 10.69 2.57 -9.06
CA ARG A 36 10.43 3.32 -7.84
C ARG A 36 10.61 4.80 -8.10
N TYR A 37 9.60 5.57 -7.78
CA TYR A 37 9.57 7.01 -7.95
C TYR A 37 9.67 7.70 -6.59
N LEU A 38 10.61 8.65 -6.48
CA LEU A 38 10.60 9.63 -5.40
C LEU A 38 9.72 10.79 -5.84
N VAL A 39 8.60 10.97 -5.15
CA VAL A 39 7.54 11.91 -5.52
C VAL A 39 7.51 13.05 -4.52
N GLN A 40 7.73 14.28 -4.98
CA GLN A 40 7.63 15.48 -4.17
C GLN A 40 6.17 15.75 -3.81
N CYS A 41 5.91 15.86 -2.51
CA CYS A 41 4.64 16.33 -1.99
C CYS A 41 4.69 17.85 -1.88
N GLN A 42 3.61 18.54 -2.23
CA GLN A 42 3.53 19.98 -2.03
C GLN A 42 3.42 20.24 -0.52
N ALA A 43 4.40 20.96 0.03
CA ALA A 43 4.23 21.52 1.37
C ALA A 43 2.99 22.43 1.36
N PRO A 44 2.14 22.42 2.42
CA PRO A 44 1.12 23.44 2.56
C PRO A 44 1.80 24.79 2.42
N GLN A 45 1.34 25.66 1.51
CA GLN A 45 1.87 27.01 1.40
C GLN A 45 1.75 27.64 2.79
N ALA A 46 2.88 27.91 3.42
CA ALA A 46 2.90 28.69 4.64
C ALA A 46 2.19 30.00 4.31
N GLN A 47 1.09 30.29 5.00
CA GLN A 47 0.51 31.62 4.94
C GLN A 47 1.65 32.59 5.26
N THR A 48 1.96 33.46 4.31
CA THR A 48 3.01 34.44 4.42
C THR A 48 2.63 35.44 5.52
N GLY A 49 2.94 35.06 6.76
CA GLY A 49 3.04 35.99 7.88
C GLY A 49 4.36 36.72 7.72
N THR A 50 4.28 38.02 7.49
CA THR A 50 5.40 38.96 7.47
C THR A 50 6.12 38.97 8.80
N THR A 51 7.20 38.19 8.95
CA THR A 51 8.29 38.47 9.89
C THR A 51 9.59 37.98 9.33
N GLY A 52 10.56 38.86 9.23
CA GLY A 52 11.80 38.78 8.47
C GLY A 52 12.85 37.81 8.99
N ASP A 53 12.59 36.48 8.94
CA ASP A 53 13.62 35.46 9.09
C ASP A 53 13.79 34.68 7.75
N ARG A 54 15.05 34.52 7.37
CA ARG A 54 15.41 33.76 6.15
C ARG A 54 14.74 32.41 6.18
N PRO A 55 14.08 31.98 5.07
CA PRO A 55 13.53 30.64 5.01
C PRO A 55 14.69 29.64 5.12
N VAL A 56 14.74 28.89 6.20
CA VAL A 56 15.49 27.64 6.25
C VAL A 56 14.92 26.81 5.10
N ALA A 57 15.77 26.37 4.18
CA ALA A 57 15.36 25.56 3.04
C ALA A 57 14.51 24.40 3.58
N ALA A 58 13.21 24.46 3.36
CA ALA A 58 12.28 23.45 3.84
C ALA A 58 12.72 22.13 3.23
N ALA A 59 13.01 21.13 4.07
CA ALA A 59 13.38 19.81 3.59
C ALA A 59 12.28 19.33 2.64
N VAL A 60 12.66 18.95 1.43
CA VAL A 60 11.73 18.50 0.40
C VAL A 60 10.93 17.33 0.94
N GLU A 61 9.65 17.54 1.21
CA GLU A 61 8.76 16.46 1.61
C GLU A 61 8.47 15.58 0.39
N ALA A 62 8.82 14.31 0.49
CA ALA A 62 8.64 13.37 -0.58
C ALA A 62 8.14 12.03 -0.05
N VAL A 63 7.46 11.27 -0.90
CA VAL A 63 7.08 9.89 -0.67
C VAL A 63 7.55 9.02 -1.84
N GLU A 64 7.49 7.72 -1.67
CA GLU A 64 7.83 6.79 -2.73
C GLU A 64 6.58 6.09 -3.26
N THR A 65 6.50 5.99 -4.58
CA THR A 65 5.48 5.27 -5.33
C THR A 65 6.16 4.24 -6.21
N VAL A 66 5.58 3.05 -6.37
CA VAL A 66 6.22 1.98 -7.11
C VAL A 66 5.30 1.48 -8.23
N TRP A 67 5.85 1.40 -9.43
CA TRP A 67 5.27 0.70 -10.56
C TRP A 67 5.87 -0.70 -10.67
N MET A 68 5.01 -1.72 -10.73
CA MET A 68 5.40 -3.13 -10.83
C MET A 68 4.73 -3.72 -12.08
N PRO A 69 5.45 -3.91 -13.20
CA PRO A 69 4.93 -4.55 -14.40
C PRO A 69 4.66 -6.04 -14.13
N GLU A 70 3.72 -6.63 -14.85
CA GLU A 70 3.27 -8.02 -14.74
C GLU A 70 2.54 -8.39 -13.44
N GLY A 71 2.53 -7.48 -12.44
CA GLY A 71 1.84 -7.68 -11.17
C GLY A 71 2.39 -8.82 -10.33
N ASP A 72 1.83 -8.98 -9.14
CA ASP A 72 2.07 -10.17 -8.32
C ASP A 72 1.15 -11.30 -8.80
N GLU A 73 1.71 -12.40 -9.32
CA GLU A 73 0.96 -13.59 -9.79
C GLU A 73 0.01 -14.15 -8.70
N GLY A 74 0.23 -13.80 -7.43
CA GLY A 74 -0.61 -14.20 -6.30
C GLY A 74 -1.96 -13.49 -6.22
N GLU A 75 -2.14 -12.31 -6.85
CA GLU A 75 -3.39 -11.54 -6.77
C GLU A 75 -4.31 -11.69 -7.98
N ALA A 76 -3.86 -12.28 -9.07
CA ALA A 76 -4.57 -12.31 -10.34
C ALA A 76 -5.01 -13.69 -10.79
N GLY A 77 -5.66 -14.42 -9.92
CA GLY A 77 -6.32 -15.68 -10.28
C GLY A 77 -7.68 -15.48 -10.98
N ASP A 78 -7.78 -14.63 -12.02
CA ASP A 78 -9.02 -14.47 -12.76
C ASP A 78 -9.07 -15.25 -14.09
N GLY A 79 -7.99 -15.97 -14.45
CA GLY A 79 -7.98 -16.92 -15.57
C GLY A 79 -8.10 -16.31 -16.97
N SER A 80 -7.89 -15.00 -17.12
CA SER A 80 -8.01 -14.38 -18.44
C SER A 80 -6.69 -14.40 -19.22
N GLU A 81 -6.74 -14.89 -20.46
CA GLU A 81 -5.60 -14.96 -21.38
C GLU A 81 -5.20 -13.59 -21.97
N PRO A 82 -3.94 -13.46 -22.49
CA PRO A 82 -3.41 -12.20 -22.98
C PRO A 82 -3.96 -11.84 -24.36
N GLU A 83 -4.40 -10.61 -24.54
CA GLU A 83 -4.64 -10.00 -25.85
C GLU A 83 -3.74 -8.79 -26.08
N GLU A 84 -3.07 -8.80 -27.22
CA GLU A 84 -2.46 -7.75 -28.03
C GLU A 84 -1.05 -7.22 -27.73
N ALA A 85 -0.25 -7.27 -28.82
CA ALA A 85 1.10 -6.77 -28.96
C ALA A 85 1.18 -5.22 -28.92
N GLY A 86 2.10 -4.67 -28.09
CA GLY A 86 2.43 -3.25 -28.10
C GLY A 86 3.01 -2.70 -26.81
N LYS A 87 2.67 -3.26 -25.65
CA LYS A 87 3.22 -2.86 -24.34
C LYS A 87 4.15 -3.92 -23.80
N SER A 88 5.24 -3.52 -23.14
CA SER A 88 6.19 -4.44 -22.49
C SER A 88 5.61 -5.16 -21.25
N TRP A 89 4.35 -4.91 -20.93
CA TRP A 89 3.64 -5.47 -19.77
C TRP A 89 2.18 -5.80 -20.12
N GLN A 90 1.66 -6.87 -19.55
CA GLN A 90 0.27 -7.31 -19.71
C GLN A 90 -0.62 -6.85 -18.56
N ARG A 91 -0.02 -6.68 -17.41
CA ARG A 91 -0.61 -6.31 -16.15
C ARG A 91 0.39 -5.49 -15.35
N ALA A 92 -0.10 -4.57 -14.53
CA ALA A 92 0.77 -3.83 -13.63
C ALA A 92 0.08 -3.55 -12.30
N THR A 93 0.89 -3.29 -11.28
CA THR A 93 0.41 -2.85 -9.97
C THR A 93 1.13 -1.56 -9.58
N ILE A 94 0.38 -0.56 -9.10
CA ILE A 94 0.93 0.67 -8.53
C ILE A 94 0.81 0.60 -7.02
N CYS A 95 1.94 0.70 -6.31
CA CYS A 95 1.99 0.83 -4.85
C CYS A 95 2.00 2.30 -4.47
N VAL A 96 1.00 2.73 -3.69
CA VAL A 96 0.69 4.13 -3.39
C VAL A 96 0.93 4.42 -1.92
N SER A 97 1.55 5.56 -1.63
CA SER A 97 1.79 6.06 -0.28
C SER A 97 0.65 6.94 0.21
N SER A 98 0.40 6.93 1.54
CA SER A 98 -0.69 7.68 2.18
C SER A 98 -0.22 8.72 3.19
N GLN A 99 1.04 8.66 3.64
CA GLN A 99 1.63 9.57 4.61
C GLN A 99 3.10 9.82 4.29
N VAL A 100 3.63 10.95 4.72
CA VAL A 100 5.07 11.20 4.76
C VAL A 100 5.61 10.58 6.05
N GLY A 101 6.25 9.41 5.94
CA GLY A 101 6.61 8.55 7.06
C GLY A 101 5.43 7.71 7.57
N CYS A 102 5.51 7.18 8.81
CA CYS A 102 4.45 6.33 9.39
C CYS A 102 4.49 6.36 10.92
N ALA A 103 3.31 6.42 11.55
CA ALA A 103 3.16 6.44 13.00
C ALA A 103 3.07 5.04 13.64
N VAL A 104 2.89 3.98 12.86
CA VAL A 104 2.57 2.63 13.39
C VAL A 104 3.77 1.97 14.06
N ASN A 105 4.99 2.35 13.68
CA ASN A 105 6.23 1.87 14.26
C ASN A 105 6.44 0.34 14.17
N CYS A 106 6.09 -0.27 13.02
CA CYS A 106 6.43 -1.67 12.75
C CYS A 106 7.95 -1.85 12.73
N GLN A 107 8.50 -2.73 13.57
CA GLN A 107 9.94 -2.85 13.82
C GLN A 107 10.73 -3.38 12.61
N PHE A 108 10.07 -4.05 11.68
CA PHE A 108 10.65 -4.61 10.46
C PHE A 108 10.55 -3.69 9.24
N CYS A 109 9.97 -2.49 9.38
CA CYS A 109 9.66 -1.58 8.27
C CYS A 109 10.54 -0.32 8.30
N LEU A 110 11.22 -0.01 7.19
CA LEU A 110 12.08 1.18 7.10
C LEU A 110 11.28 2.49 7.16
N THR A 111 10.07 2.53 6.59
CA THR A 111 9.21 3.71 6.66
C THR A 111 8.87 4.10 8.10
N ALA A 112 8.73 3.13 9.00
CA ALA A 112 8.43 3.39 10.40
C ALA A 112 9.55 4.16 11.12
N ARG A 113 10.80 4.00 10.69
CA ARG A 113 11.96 4.69 11.24
C ARG A 113 12.01 6.19 10.91
N LEU A 114 11.27 6.61 9.89
CA LEU A 114 11.15 8.02 9.53
C LEU A 114 10.25 8.80 10.50
N GLY A 115 9.46 8.08 11.31
CA GLY A 115 8.37 8.68 12.06
C GLY A 115 7.29 9.26 11.14
N LEU A 116 6.19 9.72 11.70
CA LEU A 116 5.16 10.44 10.95
C LEU A 116 5.52 11.92 10.88
N GLN A 117 5.62 12.47 9.69
CA GLN A 117 5.76 13.92 9.47
C GLN A 117 4.38 14.53 9.24
N ARG A 118 3.61 14.07 8.26
CA ARG A 118 2.22 14.48 8.02
C ARG A 118 1.43 13.47 7.19
N ASN A 119 0.14 13.68 7.17
CA ASN A 119 -0.77 13.03 6.24
C ASN A 119 -0.63 13.63 4.84
N LEU A 120 -0.76 12.80 3.80
CA LEU A 120 -0.95 13.27 2.44
C LEU A 120 -2.40 13.72 2.25
N THR A 121 -2.60 14.74 1.43
CA THR A 121 -3.92 15.16 0.97
C THR A 121 -4.49 14.15 -0.03
N ALA A 122 -5.80 14.20 -0.27
CA ALA A 122 -6.45 13.36 -1.29
C ALA A 122 -5.85 13.57 -2.69
N GLY A 123 -5.52 14.81 -3.03
CA GLY A 123 -4.88 15.15 -4.31
C GLY A 123 -3.46 14.57 -4.44
N GLU A 124 -2.66 14.59 -3.37
CA GLU A 124 -1.33 14.00 -3.36
C GLU A 124 -1.38 12.46 -3.49
N ILE A 125 -2.35 11.81 -2.84
CA ILE A 125 -2.54 10.36 -2.95
C ILE A 125 -2.99 9.97 -4.36
N ALA A 126 -4.03 10.62 -4.90
CA ALA A 126 -4.54 10.34 -6.25
C ALA A 126 -3.53 10.75 -7.34
N GLY A 127 -2.81 11.85 -7.14
CA GLY A 127 -1.80 12.36 -8.06
C GLY A 127 -0.67 11.38 -8.32
N GLN A 128 -0.19 10.66 -7.29
CA GLN A 128 0.79 9.58 -7.48
C GLN A 128 0.33 8.57 -8.53
N VAL A 129 -0.94 8.19 -8.48
CA VAL A 129 -1.52 7.23 -9.44
C VAL A 129 -1.59 7.82 -10.83
N VAL A 130 -2.14 9.04 -10.97
CA VAL A 130 -2.32 9.69 -12.27
C VAL A 130 -0.99 9.92 -12.98
N ASP A 131 0.05 10.35 -12.26
CA ASP A 131 1.37 10.56 -12.85
C ASP A 131 2.01 9.27 -13.34
N VAL A 132 1.86 8.17 -12.59
CA VAL A 132 2.38 6.85 -13.01
C VAL A 132 1.58 6.30 -14.19
N LEU A 133 0.25 6.45 -14.21
CA LEU A 133 -0.58 6.05 -15.35
C LEU A 133 -0.19 6.79 -16.63
N ASP A 134 -0.03 8.12 -16.56
CA ASP A 134 0.39 8.96 -17.69
C ASP A 134 1.77 8.54 -18.20
N ARG A 135 2.72 8.31 -17.29
CA ARG A 135 4.09 7.92 -17.62
C ARG A 135 4.18 6.61 -18.40
N HIS A 136 3.35 5.65 -18.05
CA HIS A 136 3.31 4.34 -18.70
C HIS A 136 2.27 4.22 -19.81
N GLY A 137 1.63 5.32 -20.20
CA GLY A 137 0.64 5.36 -21.26
C GLY A 137 -0.55 4.42 -21.01
N VAL A 138 -0.99 4.33 -19.74
CA VAL A 138 -2.08 3.43 -19.33
C VAL A 138 -3.41 3.97 -19.83
N GLU A 139 -4.15 3.15 -20.56
CA GLU A 139 -5.53 3.42 -20.94
C GLU A 139 -6.48 2.78 -19.94
N VAL A 140 -7.01 3.60 -19.02
CA VAL A 140 -7.96 3.14 -18.01
C VAL A 140 -9.19 2.54 -18.66
N GLY A 141 -9.63 1.38 -18.20
CA GLY A 141 -10.73 0.61 -18.79
C GLY A 141 -10.31 -0.43 -19.83
N LYS A 142 -9.14 -0.27 -20.45
CA LYS A 142 -8.55 -1.26 -21.36
C LYS A 142 -7.42 -2.05 -20.67
N ASP A 143 -6.48 -1.30 -20.09
CA ASP A 143 -5.31 -1.89 -19.46
C ASP A 143 -5.61 -2.45 -18.06
N ARG A 144 -4.90 -3.52 -17.70
CA ARG A 144 -5.05 -4.17 -16.41
C ARG A 144 -4.08 -3.58 -15.39
N VAL A 145 -4.50 -2.55 -14.69
CA VAL A 145 -3.72 -1.95 -13.61
C VAL A 145 -4.45 -2.13 -12.28
N ASN A 146 -3.73 -2.62 -11.28
CA ASN A 146 -4.19 -2.72 -9.90
C ASN A 146 -3.51 -1.64 -9.05
N LEU A 147 -4.20 -1.19 -8.01
CA LEU A 147 -3.66 -0.25 -7.03
C LEU A 147 -3.56 -0.94 -5.68
N VAL A 148 -2.43 -0.79 -5.01
CA VAL A 148 -2.25 -1.24 -3.62
C VAL A 148 -1.83 -0.05 -2.75
N PHE A 149 -2.62 0.28 -1.74
CA PHE A 149 -2.28 1.30 -0.76
C PHE A 149 -1.48 0.63 0.35
N MET A 150 -0.22 0.29 0.01
CA MET A 150 0.74 -0.46 0.81
C MET A 150 2.14 0.20 0.81
N GLY A 151 2.22 1.44 0.32
CA GLY A 151 3.44 2.25 0.32
C GLY A 151 3.75 2.83 1.69
N MET A 152 4.23 4.06 1.72
CA MET A 152 4.55 4.75 2.97
C MET A 152 3.27 5.18 3.70
N GLY A 153 3.23 4.93 5.02
CA GLY A 153 2.13 5.36 5.90
C GLY A 153 1.09 4.28 6.19
N GLU A 154 0.16 4.63 7.07
CA GLU A 154 -1.01 3.84 7.42
C GLU A 154 -2.27 4.55 6.90
N PRO A 155 -2.93 4.02 5.87
CA PRO A 155 -4.07 4.70 5.26
C PRO A 155 -5.20 5.00 6.23
N PHE A 156 -5.43 4.13 7.21
CA PHE A 156 -6.53 4.30 8.17
C PHE A 156 -6.22 5.30 9.30
N LEU A 157 -4.99 5.75 9.43
CA LEU A 157 -4.65 6.94 10.22
C LEU A 157 -4.78 8.25 9.41
N ASN A 158 -4.92 8.15 8.08
CA ASN A 158 -5.23 9.25 7.17
C ASN A 158 -6.57 9.02 6.44
N TYR A 159 -7.57 8.51 7.14
CA TYR A 159 -8.77 7.90 6.58
C TYR A 159 -9.55 8.81 5.63
N ASP A 160 -9.78 10.06 6.02
CA ASP A 160 -10.63 10.98 5.24
C ASP A 160 -9.98 11.35 3.90
N ASN A 161 -8.70 11.69 3.90
CA ASN A 161 -7.95 11.95 2.67
C ASN A 161 -7.80 10.69 1.81
N PHE A 162 -7.53 9.53 2.44
CA PHE A 162 -7.45 8.25 1.74
C PHE A 162 -8.76 7.94 1.01
N MET A 163 -9.91 7.98 1.69
CA MET A 163 -11.19 7.68 1.05
C MET A 163 -11.61 8.75 0.05
N ALA A 164 -11.26 10.02 0.26
CA ALA A 164 -11.47 11.05 -0.76
C ALA A 164 -10.64 10.78 -2.02
N ALA A 165 -9.37 10.36 -1.88
CA ALA A 165 -8.53 9.94 -3.01
C ALA A 165 -9.13 8.71 -3.74
N VAL A 166 -9.60 7.71 -3.00
CA VAL A 166 -10.28 6.54 -3.60
C VAL A 166 -11.49 6.98 -4.41
N ARG A 167 -12.32 7.90 -3.88
CA ARG A 167 -13.49 8.41 -4.63
C ARG A 167 -13.09 9.15 -5.90
N LEU A 168 -12.02 9.94 -5.88
CA LEU A 168 -11.46 10.58 -7.08
C LEU A 168 -11.01 9.53 -8.11
N LEU A 169 -10.26 8.51 -7.67
CA LEU A 169 -9.76 7.45 -8.54
C LEU A 169 -10.89 6.62 -9.16
N VAL A 170 -11.97 6.37 -8.41
CA VAL A 170 -13.13 5.62 -8.91
C VAL A 170 -13.98 6.47 -9.84
N LYS A 171 -14.34 7.69 -9.43
CA LYS A 171 -15.36 8.49 -10.13
C LYS A 171 -14.79 9.31 -11.28
N GLU A 172 -13.58 9.85 -11.12
CA GLU A 172 -13.00 10.79 -12.08
C GLU A 172 -11.95 10.10 -12.98
N VAL A 173 -11.17 9.15 -12.43
CA VAL A 173 -10.18 8.41 -13.22
C VAL A 173 -10.77 7.13 -13.83
N GLY A 174 -11.81 6.56 -13.22
CA GLY A 174 -12.51 5.39 -13.73
C GLY A 174 -11.89 4.04 -13.32
N ILE A 175 -11.06 3.99 -12.28
CA ILE A 175 -10.47 2.74 -11.80
C ILE A 175 -11.46 2.03 -10.89
N SER A 176 -11.81 0.79 -11.24
CA SER A 176 -12.73 -0.03 -10.43
C SER A 176 -12.19 -0.25 -9.00
N PRO A 177 -13.02 -0.10 -7.95
CA PRO A 177 -12.60 -0.40 -6.57
C PRO A 177 -12.20 -1.87 -6.37
N GLN A 178 -12.66 -2.78 -7.23
CA GLN A 178 -12.22 -4.18 -7.22
C GLN A 178 -10.76 -4.37 -7.66
N ARG A 179 -10.18 -3.37 -8.34
CA ARG A 179 -8.75 -3.33 -8.68
C ARG A 179 -7.90 -2.61 -7.64
N MET A 180 -8.51 -2.15 -6.57
CA MET A 180 -7.82 -1.47 -5.47
C MET A 180 -7.79 -2.36 -4.24
N THR A 181 -6.68 -2.38 -3.53
CA THR A 181 -6.53 -3.05 -2.23
C THR A 181 -5.92 -2.06 -1.24
N VAL A 182 -6.54 -1.88 -0.10
CA VAL A 182 -5.96 -1.14 1.02
C VAL A 182 -5.47 -2.10 2.08
N SER A 183 -4.22 -1.89 2.55
CA SER A 183 -3.69 -2.60 3.71
C SER A 183 -3.69 -1.70 4.93
N THR A 184 -4.05 -2.28 6.07
CA THR A 184 -3.96 -1.60 7.37
C THR A 184 -3.26 -2.49 8.39
N SER A 185 -2.54 -1.85 9.30
CA SER A 185 -1.93 -2.51 10.46
C SER A 185 -2.95 -2.96 11.52
N GLY A 186 -4.24 -2.74 11.27
CA GLY A 186 -5.31 -3.12 12.19
C GLY A 186 -5.83 -1.95 13.03
N ILE A 187 -5.97 -0.78 12.43
CA ILE A 187 -6.61 0.40 13.06
C ILE A 187 -8.11 0.14 13.17
N VAL A 188 -8.57 -0.38 14.31
CA VAL A 188 -9.94 -0.86 14.52
C VAL A 188 -10.99 0.17 14.12
N LEU A 189 -10.87 1.41 14.59
CA LEU A 189 -11.81 2.48 14.22
C LEU A 189 -11.83 2.76 12.72
N GLY A 190 -10.67 2.63 12.05
CA GLY A 190 -10.58 2.76 10.60
C GLY A 190 -11.27 1.60 9.87
N ILE A 191 -11.10 0.36 10.35
CA ILE A 191 -11.77 -0.82 9.80
C ILE A 191 -13.29 -0.71 9.94
N GLU A 192 -13.79 -0.24 11.08
CA GLU A 192 -15.22 -0.05 11.32
C GLU A 192 -15.83 1.01 10.39
N ARG A 193 -15.15 2.15 10.22
CA ARG A 193 -15.54 3.17 9.22
C ARG A 193 -15.55 2.59 7.81
N PHE A 194 -14.51 1.83 7.46
CA PHE A 194 -14.36 1.19 6.15
C PHE A 194 -15.45 0.15 5.88
N ALA A 195 -15.88 -0.59 6.89
CA ALA A 195 -16.99 -1.55 6.79
C ALA A 195 -18.33 -0.90 6.43
N ALA A 196 -18.50 0.39 6.77
CA ALA A 196 -19.69 1.18 6.45
C ALA A 196 -19.64 1.83 5.06
N GLU A 197 -18.49 1.83 4.37
CA GLU A 197 -18.36 2.42 3.03
C GLU A 197 -19.16 1.64 1.98
N PRO A 198 -19.80 2.33 1.03
CA PRO A 198 -20.52 1.70 -0.08
C PRO A 198 -19.61 0.79 -0.92
N ALA A 199 -20.15 -0.36 -1.35
CA ALA A 199 -19.37 -1.36 -2.09
C ALA A 199 -18.84 -0.88 -3.45
N ASP A 200 -19.49 0.11 -4.06
CA ASP A 200 -19.15 0.70 -5.36
C ASP A 200 -17.94 1.64 -5.30
N VAL A 201 -17.51 2.06 -4.11
CA VAL A 201 -16.30 2.87 -3.91
C VAL A 201 -15.25 2.19 -3.03
N ARG A 202 -15.63 1.15 -2.27
CA ARG A 202 -14.76 0.52 -1.28
C ARG A 202 -13.72 -0.40 -1.93
N PRO A 203 -12.39 -0.19 -1.74
CA PRO A 203 -11.34 -1.13 -2.12
C PRO A 203 -11.50 -2.51 -1.46
N LYS A 204 -10.72 -3.50 -1.89
CA LYS A 204 -10.52 -4.75 -1.14
C LYS A 204 -9.71 -4.47 0.11
N LEU A 205 -9.96 -5.25 1.17
CA LEU A 205 -9.28 -5.10 2.47
C LEU A 205 -8.15 -6.10 2.63
N ALA A 206 -6.97 -5.61 3.03
CA ALA A 206 -5.88 -6.42 3.53
C ALA A 206 -5.55 -6.01 4.98
N ILE A 207 -5.23 -6.99 5.82
CA ILE A 207 -4.84 -6.80 7.22
C ILE A 207 -3.40 -7.25 7.39
N SER A 208 -2.52 -6.36 7.79
CA SER A 208 -1.15 -6.66 8.18
C SER A 208 -1.14 -7.38 9.54
N LEU A 209 -1.32 -8.70 9.53
CA LEU A 209 -1.32 -9.53 10.74
C LEU A 209 0.10 -9.68 11.30
N ASN A 210 1.02 -10.18 10.50
CA ASN A 210 2.48 -10.26 10.68
C ASN A 210 2.98 -11.01 11.93
N ALA A 211 2.07 -11.56 12.73
CA ALA A 211 2.42 -12.38 13.90
C ALA A 211 1.30 -13.36 14.24
N PRO A 212 1.61 -14.51 14.89
CA PRO A 212 0.63 -15.55 15.16
C PRO A 212 -0.24 -15.24 16.39
N ASN A 213 0.25 -14.40 17.31
CA ASN A 213 -0.41 -14.07 18.58
C ASN A 213 -0.04 -12.66 19.06
N ASP A 214 -0.74 -12.17 20.08
CA ASP A 214 -0.55 -10.82 20.62
C ASP A 214 0.81 -10.58 21.26
N ALA A 215 1.43 -11.61 21.84
CA ALA A 215 2.75 -11.48 22.45
C ALA A 215 3.78 -11.09 21.38
N ILE A 216 3.93 -11.91 20.34
CA ILE A 216 4.88 -11.66 19.24
C ILE A 216 4.44 -10.39 18.47
N ARG A 217 3.12 -10.20 18.23
CA ARG A 217 2.64 -9.04 17.49
C ARG A 217 2.97 -7.73 18.20
N SER A 218 2.89 -7.69 19.52
CA SER A 218 3.22 -6.49 20.30
C SER A 218 4.71 -6.12 20.26
N GLU A 219 5.59 -7.09 20.00
CA GLU A 219 7.02 -6.87 19.79
C GLU A 219 7.31 -6.34 18.39
N VAL A 220 6.77 -6.99 17.33
CA VAL A 220 7.06 -6.62 15.94
C VAL A 220 6.19 -5.48 15.41
N MET A 221 4.98 -5.29 15.97
CA MET A 221 4.01 -4.24 15.65
C MET A 221 3.43 -3.63 16.94
N PRO A 222 4.06 -2.63 17.56
CA PRO A 222 3.63 -2.06 18.84
C PRO A 222 2.21 -1.53 18.88
N ILE A 223 1.61 -1.22 17.72
CA ILE A 223 0.20 -0.82 17.59
C ILE A 223 -0.77 -1.88 18.16
N ASN A 224 -0.33 -3.14 18.25
CA ASN A 224 -1.09 -4.24 18.83
C ASN A 224 -1.47 -4.00 20.30
N ARG A 225 -0.66 -3.24 21.05
CA ARG A 225 -0.96 -2.89 22.45
C ARG A 225 -2.23 -2.05 22.57
N LYS A 226 -2.56 -1.27 21.52
CA LYS A 226 -3.79 -0.49 21.45
C LYS A 226 -4.96 -1.28 20.87
N TRP A 227 -4.69 -2.10 19.87
CA TRP A 227 -5.68 -2.91 19.16
C TRP A 227 -5.16 -4.35 19.02
N PRO A 228 -5.46 -5.20 20.02
CA PRO A 228 -5.08 -6.60 19.99
C PRO A 228 -5.77 -7.35 18.85
N ILE A 229 -5.24 -8.51 18.50
CA ILE A 229 -5.71 -9.31 17.36
C ILE A 229 -7.21 -9.57 17.42
N ASP A 230 -7.76 -9.86 18.60
CA ASP A 230 -9.19 -10.12 18.76
C ASP A 230 -10.04 -8.92 18.35
N ALA A 231 -9.67 -7.71 18.77
CA ALA A 231 -10.36 -6.50 18.38
C ALA A 231 -10.28 -6.24 16.85
N VAL A 232 -9.14 -6.55 16.24
CA VAL A 232 -8.97 -6.45 14.77
C VAL A 232 -9.86 -7.47 14.06
N VAL A 233 -9.89 -8.73 14.51
CA VAL A 233 -10.74 -9.79 13.95
C VAL A 233 -12.22 -9.41 14.05
N ASP A 234 -12.65 -8.90 15.20
CA ASP A 234 -14.05 -8.48 15.41
C ASP A 234 -14.45 -7.29 14.53
N ALA A 235 -13.55 -6.35 14.31
CA ALA A 235 -13.77 -5.25 13.36
C ALA A 235 -13.88 -5.75 11.92
N VAL A 236 -13.01 -6.69 11.53
CA VAL A 236 -13.01 -7.31 10.18
C VAL A 236 -14.31 -8.04 9.90
N ARG A 237 -14.92 -8.71 10.88
CA ARG A 237 -16.23 -9.39 10.74
C ARG A 237 -17.35 -8.48 10.27
N LYS A 238 -17.25 -7.17 10.55
CA LYS A 238 -18.26 -6.18 10.14
C LYS A 238 -18.22 -5.84 8.65
N VAL A 239 -17.15 -6.22 7.95
CA VAL A 239 -16.97 -5.89 6.53
C VAL A 239 -17.87 -6.78 5.66
N ARG A 240 -18.77 -6.16 4.90
CA ARG A 240 -19.63 -6.86 3.95
C ARG A 240 -18.90 -7.07 2.64
N LEU A 241 -18.48 -8.30 2.36
CA LEU A 241 -17.76 -8.64 1.14
C LEU A 241 -18.68 -8.69 -0.07
N ARG A 242 -18.15 -8.27 -1.24
CA ARG A 242 -18.79 -8.50 -2.53
C ARG A 242 -18.71 -10.00 -2.91
N PRO A 243 -19.51 -10.47 -3.86
CA PRO A 243 -19.38 -11.84 -4.38
C PRO A 243 -17.93 -12.12 -4.82
N ARG A 244 -17.38 -13.26 -4.41
CA ARG A 244 -16.01 -13.71 -4.68
C ARG A 244 -14.89 -12.86 -4.06
N GLU A 245 -15.21 -11.80 -3.32
CA GLU A 245 -14.21 -11.02 -2.56
C GLU A 245 -13.70 -11.83 -1.37
N ARG A 246 -12.45 -11.60 -1.00
CA ARG A 246 -11.80 -12.19 0.18
C ARG A 246 -11.08 -11.10 0.97
N VAL A 247 -11.05 -11.23 2.27
CA VAL A 247 -10.11 -10.46 3.10
C VAL A 247 -8.74 -11.09 2.97
N THR A 248 -7.73 -10.26 2.70
CA THR A 248 -6.34 -10.70 2.66
C THR A 248 -5.69 -10.50 4.02
N PHE A 249 -4.97 -11.49 4.51
CA PHE A 249 -4.08 -11.32 5.65
C PHE A 249 -2.64 -11.34 5.14
N GLU A 250 -1.95 -10.20 5.26
CA GLU A 250 -0.52 -10.09 4.96
C GLU A 250 0.29 -10.59 6.16
N TYR A 251 1.25 -11.45 5.92
CA TYR A 251 2.07 -12.05 6.96
C TYR A 251 3.54 -12.05 6.57
N VAL A 252 4.32 -11.21 7.25
CA VAL A 252 5.76 -11.13 7.07
C VAL A 252 6.44 -12.23 7.88
N LEU A 253 7.18 -13.09 7.19
CA LEU A 253 8.01 -14.12 7.78
C LEU A 253 9.37 -13.52 8.17
N LEU A 254 9.58 -13.33 9.48
CA LEU A 254 10.84 -12.90 10.10
C LEU A 254 11.58 -14.14 10.58
N GLY A 255 12.78 -14.39 10.05
CA GLY A 255 13.56 -15.60 10.34
C GLY A 255 13.80 -15.82 11.83
N GLY A 256 13.36 -16.95 12.35
CA GLY A 256 13.45 -17.32 13.77
C GLY A 256 12.43 -16.66 14.69
N VAL A 257 11.62 -15.71 14.21
CA VAL A 257 10.66 -14.94 15.02
C VAL A 257 9.21 -15.30 14.70
N THR A 258 8.81 -15.22 13.41
CA THR A 258 7.41 -15.44 13.01
C THR A 258 7.24 -16.61 12.02
N ASP A 259 8.31 -17.32 11.65
CA ASP A 259 8.37 -18.28 10.55
C ASP A 259 8.27 -19.76 10.96
N ARG A 260 7.90 -20.05 12.22
CA ARG A 260 7.81 -21.43 12.72
C ARG A 260 6.50 -22.11 12.24
N PRO A 261 6.50 -23.44 12.01
CA PRO A 261 5.29 -24.17 11.63
C PRO A 261 4.13 -24.04 12.62
N GLU A 262 4.42 -23.97 13.93
CA GLU A 262 3.40 -23.77 14.99
C GLU A 262 2.68 -22.43 14.80
N HIS A 263 3.39 -21.39 14.41
CA HIS A 263 2.82 -20.07 14.10
C HIS A 263 1.83 -20.15 12.92
N ALA A 264 2.10 -20.98 11.90
CA ALA A 264 1.17 -21.17 10.80
C ALA A 264 -0.18 -21.75 11.25
N ALA A 265 -0.15 -22.72 12.19
CA ALA A 265 -1.36 -23.27 12.77
C ALA A 265 -2.16 -22.24 13.59
N GLU A 266 -1.46 -21.37 14.33
CA GLU A 266 -2.09 -20.24 15.03
C GLU A 266 -2.74 -19.25 14.05
N VAL A 267 -2.03 -18.87 12.98
CA VAL A 267 -2.55 -18.00 11.92
C VAL A 267 -3.78 -18.60 11.26
N ALA A 268 -3.78 -19.90 10.95
CA ALA A 268 -4.94 -20.59 10.38
C ALA A 268 -6.18 -20.48 11.30
N ARG A 269 -6.00 -20.68 12.61
CA ARG A 269 -7.07 -20.51 13.58
C ARG A 269 -7.59 -19.06 13.63
N LEU A 270 -6.67 -18.08 13.64
CA LEU A 270 -7.01 -16.66 13.70
C LEU A 270 -7.86 -16.22 12.49
N VAL A 271 -7.39 -16.52 11.28
CA VAL A 271 -8.08 -16.04 10.07
C VAL A 271 -9.46 -16.67 9.90
N ARG A 272 -9.64 -17.93 10.33
CA ARG A 272 -10.96 -18.59 10.35
C ARG A 272 -11.94 -17.94 11.32
N ARG A 273 -11.47 -17.37 12.41
CA ARG A 273 -12.32 -16.69 13.39
C ARG A 273 -13.08 -15.50 12.82
N THR A 274 -12.63 -14.95 11.67
CA THR A 274 -13.39 -13.90 10.98
C THR A 274 -14.74 -14.38 10.48
N GLY A 275 -14.89 -15.69 10.19
CA GLY A 275 -16.08 -16.25 9.55
C GLY A 275 -16.28 -15.79 8.11
N LEU A 276 -15.32 -15.09 7.52
CA LEU A 276 -15.36 -14.57 6.16
C LEU A 276 -14.47 -15.40 5.23
N PRO A 277 -14.70 -15.36 3.90
CA PRO A 277 -13.74 -15.80 2.92
C PRO A 277 -12.41 -15.05 3.07
N VAL A 278 -11.33 -15.79 3.33
CA VAL A 278 -10.00 -15.21 3.56
C VAL A 278 -8.94 -15.80 2.64
N LYS A 279 -7.82 -15.12 2.50
CA LYS A 279 -6.56 -15.65 1.98
C LYS A 279 -5.39 -15.09 2.81
N VAL A 280 -4.27 -15.80 2.82
CA VAL A 280 -3.02 -15.34 3.46
C VAL A 280 -1.97 -15.10 2.40
N ASN A 281 -1.38 -13.91 2.39
CA ASN A 281 -0.21 -13.61 1.60
C ASN A 281 1.03 -13.69 2.51
N LEU A 282 1.93 -14.59 2.21
CA LEU A 282 3.23 -14.70 2.89
C LEU A 282 4.24 -13.79 2.20
N ILE A 283 4.98 -13.03 2.99
CA ILE A 283 6.04 -12.16 2.53
C ILE A 283 7.32 -12.60 3.25
N ALA A 284 8.26 -13.22 2.52
CA ALA A 284 9.60 -13.39 3.07
C ALA A 284 10.19 -11.99 3.31
N TRP A 285 10.63 -11.72 4.54
CA TRP A 285 11.10 -10.39 4.90
C TRP A 285 12.24 -9.91 4.01
N ASN A 286 12.13 -8.68 3.54
CA ASN A 286 13.14 -8.05 2.69
C ASN A 286 14.12 -7.27 3.59
N PRO A 287 15.42 -7.60 3.58
CA PRO A 287 16.42 -6.94 4.42
C PRO A 287 16.47 -5.43 4.18
N GLY A 288 16.66 -4.70 5.27
CA GLY A 288 16.84 -3.25 5.22
C GLY A 288 17.93 -2.82 6.21
N PRO A 289 18.69 -1.74 5.94
CA PRO A 289 19.78 -1.30 6.77
C PRO A 289 19.31 -1.00 8.20
N GLY A 290 20.06 -1.52 9.16
CA GLY A 290 19.82 -1.29 10.58
C GLY A 290 18.59 -1.98 11.18
N VAL A 291 17.86 -2.83 10.44
CA VAL A 291 16.72 -3.63 10.96
C VAL A 291 17.23 -4.98 11.45
N PRO A 292 17.03 -5.36 12.73
CA PRO A 292 17.70 -6.51 13.35
C PRO A 292 16.95 -7.84 13.13
N TYR A 293 16.37 -8.05 11.96
CA TYR A 293 15.70 -9.31 11.62
C TYR A 293 16.48 -10.08 10.56
N ALA A 294 16.29 -11.39 10.52
CA ALA A 294 16.84 -12.27 9.49
C ALA A 294 15.79 -12.62 8.44
N THR A 295 16.24 -12.81 7.21
CA THR A 295 15.43 -13.42 6.15
C THR A 295 15.10 -14.87 6.54
N PRO A 296 13.85 -15.33 6.39
CA PRO A 296 13.51 -16.72 6.69
C PRO A 296 14.24 -17.66 5.73
N LYS A 297 14.59 -18.85 6.21
CA LYS A 297 15.15 -19.91 5.36
C LYS A 297 14.06 -20.42 4.39
N PRO A 298 14.41 -20.79 3.14
CA PRO A 298 13.45 -21.32 2.18
C PRO A 298 12.62 -22.49 2.73
N ASP A 299 13.27 -23.44 3.44
CA ASP A 299 12.59 -24.58 4.03
C ASP A 299 11.57 -24.19 5.10
N ALA A 300 11.84 -23.13 5.89
CA ALA A 300 10.89 -22.59 6.87
C ALA A 300 9.67 -21.98 6.17
N VAL A 301 9.88 -21.23 5.07
CA VAL A 301 8.80 -20.65 4.26
C VAL A 301 7.90 -21.74 3.70
N GLU A 302 8.48 -22.81 3.12
CA GLU A 302 7.70 -23.92 2.56
C GLU A 302 7.02 -24.75 3.65
N ALA A 303 7.64 -24.93 4.82
CA ALA A 303 7.01 -25.60 5.95
C ALA A 303 5.82 -24.83 6.46
N PHE A 304 5.94 -23.50 6.61
CA PHE A 304 4.85 -22.59 7.01
C PHE A 304 3.67 -22.68 6.03
N LYS A 305 3.98 -22.57 4.73
CA LYS A 305 2.98 -22.66 3.65
C LYS A 305 2.25 -24.01 3.65
N ARG A 306 2.99 -25.13 3.80
CA ARG A 306 2.39 -26.48 3.88
C ARG A 306 1.38 -26.62 5.01
N VAL A 307 1.66 -26.04 6.19
CA VAL A 307 0.73 -26.06 7.32
C VAL A 307 -0.55 -25.30 6.97
N LEU A 308 -0.46 -24.09 6.40
CA LEU A 308 -1.64 -23.31 5.99
C LEU A 308 -2.47 -24.06 4.92
N VAL A 309 -1.82 -24.72 3.96
CA VAL A 309 -2.49 -25.55 2.94
C VAL A 309 -3.21 -26.76 3.59
N ALA A 310 -2.53 -27.47 4.49
CA ALA A 310 -3.13 -28.58 5.25
C ALA A 310 -4.35 -28.12 6.06
N GLU A 311 -4.29 -26.92 6.59
CA GLU A 311 -5.37 -26.26 7.29
C GLU A 311 -6.44 -25.67 6.33
N ARG A 312 -6.37 -25.92 5.03
CA ARG A 312 -7.29 -25.42 3.99
C ARG A 312 -7.44 -23.90 3.96
N VAL A 313 -6.39 -23.15 4.31
CA VAL A 313 -6.33 -21.70 4.18
C VAL A 313 -5.66 -21.38 2.85
N PRO A 314 -6.32 -20.66 1.91
CA PRO A 314 -5.69 -20.21 0.69
C PRO A 314 -4.47 -19.34 1.01
N VAL A 315 -3.30 -19.75 0.52
CA VAL A 315 -2.02 -19.09 0.84
C VAL A 315 -1.21 -18.87 -0.42
N TYR A 316 -0.60 -17.70 -0.51
CA TYR A 316 0.24 -17.26 -1.61
C TYR A 316 1.56 -16.72 -1.07
N LEU A 317 2.67 -17.09 -1.68
CA LEU A 317 3.98 -16.51 -1.39
C LEU A 317 4.23 -15.37 -2.37
N ARG A 318 4.32 -14.14 -1.87
CA ARG A 318 4.61 -12.97 -2.71
C ARG A 318 6.06 -12.98 -3.16
N LYS A 319 6.29 -12.88 -4.46
CA LYS A 319 7.61 -12.64 -5.01
C LYS A 319 8.02 -11.19 -4.74
N PRO A 320 9.16 -10.92 -4.11
CA PRO A 320 9.62 -9.55 -3.91
C PRO A 320 9.95 -8.91 -5.25
N ARG A 321 9.50 -7.66 -5.46
CA ARG A 321 9.77 -6.86 -6.63
C ARG A 321 10.69 -5.68 -6.28
N GLY A 322 11.61 -5.32 -7.18
CA GLY A 322 12.48 -4.17 -7.03
C GLY A 322 13.35 -4.19 -5.77
N ARG A 323 13.84 -5.36 -5.33
CA ARG A 323 14.68 -5.48 -4.12
C ARG A 323 16.01 -4.72 -4.25
N ASP A 324 16.59 -4.73 -5.43
CA ASP A 324 17.85 -4.06 -5.81
C ASP A 324 17.75 -2.53 -5.73
N ILE A 325 16.54 -1.99 -5.87
CA ILE A 325 16.26 -0.57 -5.76
C ILE A 325 15.48 -0.20 -4.48
N TYR A 326 15.41 -1.06 -3.48
CA TYR A 326 14.65 -0.86 -2.24
C TYR A 326 13.15 -0.54 -2.47
N ALA A 327 12.54 -1.14 -3.48
CA ALA A 327 11.12 -0.96 -3.78
C ALA A 327 10.21 -2.01 -3.16
N ALA A 328 10.76 -3.08 -2.59
CA ALA A 328 9.96 -4.15 -1.99
C ALA A 328 9.26 -3.71 -0.70
N CYS A 329 8.21 -4.46 -0.31
CA CYS A 329 7.44 -4.17 0.89
C CYS A 329 8.31 -3.99 2.13
N GLY A 330 8.10 -2.90 2.87
CA GLY A 330 8.84 -2.53 4.06
C GLY A 330 10.18 -1.83 3.82
N GLN A 331 10.62 -1.66 2.56
CA GLN A 331 11.91 -1.08 2.20
C GLN A 331 11.86 0.41 1.84
N LEU A 332 10.69 1.01 1.64
CA LEU A 332 10.54 2.42 1.29
C LEU A 332 11.05 3.34 2.41
N LYS A 333 12.03 4.20 2.12
CA LYS A 333 12.76 4.98 3.13
C LYS A 333 13.14 6.40 2.71
N ARG A 334 12.64 6.90 1.57
CA ARG A 334 12.98 8.23 1.04
C ARG A 334 14.49 8.42 0.81
N THR A 335 15.17 7.44 0.25
CA THR A 335 16.58 7.62 -0.10
C THR A 335 16.72 8.59 -1.26
N VAL A 336 17.24 9.78 -0.95
CA VAL A 336 18.02 10.56 -1.91
C VAL A 336 19.46 10.09 -1.69
N GLU A 337 19.94 9.14 -2.46
CA GLU A 337 21.36 8.87 -2.54
C GLU A 337 21.96 9.98 -3.40
N GLY A 338 22.75 10.83 -2.75
CA GLY A 338 23.59 11.81 -3.42
C GLY A 338 24.74 11.15 -4.16
#